data_1108190b18a18e4eccfde449e6de6468
#
_entry.id   1108190b18a18e4eccfde449e6de6468
#
_cell.length_a   1.000
_cell.length_b   1.000
_cell.length_c   1.000
_cell.angle_alpha   90.00
_cell.angle_beta   90.00
_cell.angle_gamma   90.00
#
_symmetry.space_group_name_H-M   'P 1'
#
loop_
_entity.id
_entity.type
_entity.pdbx_description
1 polymer ?
#
loop_
_entity_poly.entity_id
_entity_poly.type
_entity_poly.pdbx_seq_one_letter_code
_entity_poly.pdbx_strand_id
1 'polypeptide(L)'
;MRSASCSPTDHHLLHEVLHASPDSRPGPAGSDRHRCXLVDDMADSRLKQRLQQCAQRGQFTPRDFSIGHRGAPLQFPEHTVESYTAAARMGAGIVECDVTFTKDKELVCRHAQNDLHTTTNILVTPLAAKCTTPFVPATLDADGKVVTPAKAECRTSDITLAEFRTLRGKMDAFNPAARTPQEYLGGTANFRTDLYSGPTSGTLMTHAESIELFKRLGVKMTPELKSASVTMPFDGFTQAAYAQKMIDEYKQAGVSPRQVFAQSFNINDVLYWVRNEAAFGKQAVYLDDANTVADLPGRNELVDYKSQGIQIVAPPIFALLSTNAAGDIVPSQYARDARAAGLGIIAWSLERSGLLADGNNGFYYQSFDSAIQTEGDVMRVLDVLARDVKVMGVFSDWPATTTFYANCAGLR
;
A
#
# COMPACT_ATOMS: atom_id res chain seq x y z
N MET A 1 10.10 -2.51 -20.81
CA MET A 1 9.83 -3.74 -20.03
C MET A 1 8.34 -3.78 -19.73
N ARG A 2 7.69 -4.90 -20.02
CA ARG A 2 6.23 -5.02 -19.81
C ARG A 2 5.95 -5.34 -18.35
N SER A 3 5.12 -4.52 -17.70
CA SER A 3 4.69 -4.81 -16.34
C SER A 3 3.78 -6.05 -16.34
N ALA A 4 4.11 -7.01 -15.50
CA ALA A 4 3.30 -8.22 -15.35
C ALA A 4 2.10 -7.90 -14.46
N SER A 5 0.95 -7.62 -15.05
CA SER A 5 -0.27 -7.35 -14.30
C SER A 5 -1.40 -8.30 -14.72
N CYS A 6 -2.25 -8.65 -13.76
CA CYS A 6 -3.51 -9.33 -14.00
C CYS A 6 -4.61 -8.27 -14.17
N SER A 7 -4.65 -7.63 -15.30
CA SER A 7 -5.63 -6.56 -15.56
C SER A 7 -6.49 -6.92 -16.76
N PRO A 8 -7.79 -6.61 -16.75
CA PRO A 8 -8.61 -6.72 -17.95
C PRO A 8 -8.16 -5.67 -18.97
N THR A 9 -7.84 -6.10 -20.17
CA THR A 9 -7.45 -5.19 -21.25
C THR A 9 -8.66 -4.50 -21.83
N ASP A 10 -8.63 -3.20 -21.86
CA ASP A 10 -9.61 -2.40 -22.61
C ASP A 10 -9.32 -2.44 -24.10
N HIS A 11 -10.36 -2.71 -24.87
CA HIS A 11 -10.31 -2.62 -26.32
C HIS A 11 -10.32 -1.15 -26.76
N HIS A 12 -9.19 -0.65 -27.25
CA HIS A 12 -9.20 0.54 -28.10
C HIS A 12 -8.39 0.25 -29.37
N LEU A 13 -9.13 0.20 -30.46
CA LEU A 13 -8.63 0.06 -31.81
C LEU A 13 -7.89 1.34 -32.25
N LEU A 14 -6.60 1.22 -32.48
CA LEU A 14 -5.86 2.21 -33.27
C LEU A 14 -5.79 1.71 -34.71
N HIS A 15 -6.36 2.48 -35.63
CA HIS A 15 -6.27 2.24 -37.06
C HIS A 15 -4.84 2.52 -37.57
N GLU A 16 -4.10 1.50 -37.86
CA GLU A 16 -2.95 1.64 -38.75
C GLU A 16 -3.29 1.00 -40.11
N VAL A 17 -3.24 1.81 -41.17
CA VAL A 17 -3.39 1.34 -42.54
C VAL A 17 -2.02 0.88 -43.01
N LEU A 18 -1.83 -0.43 -43.09
CA LEU A 18 -0.69 -1.01 -43.77
C LEU A 18 -1.17 -1.84 -44.98
N HIS A 19 -0.61 -1.57 -46.14
CA HIS A 19 -0.87 -2.31 -47.36
C HIS A 19 -0.44 -3.78 -47.18
N ALA A 20 -1.41 -4.68 -47.29
CA ALA A 20 -1.17 -6.13 -47.25
C ALA A 20 -1.17 -6.72 -48.67
N SER A 21 -0.21 -7.57 -48.90
CA SER A 21 -0.21 -8.45 -50.10
C SER A 21 -1.24 -9.58 -49.92
N PRO A 22 -1.94 -9.98 -50.99
CA PRO A 22 -2.94 -11.03 -50.90
C PRO A 22 -2.32 -12.40 -51.08
N ASP A 23 -1.85 -13.05 -50.04
CA ASP A 23 -1.77 -14.51 -49.96
C ASP A 23 -1.29 -14.97 -48.58
N SER A 24 -2.26 -15.05 -47.65
CA SER A 24 -2.08 -15.89 -46.47
C SER A 24 -3.46 -16.24 -45.93
N ARG A 25 -3.81 -17.51 -46.01
CA ARG A 25 -5.02 -18.03 -45.35
C ARG A 25 -4.88 -17.84 -43.82
N PRO A 26 -5.88 -17.30 -43.14
CA PRO A 26 -5.83 -17.23 -41.70
C PRO A 26 -5.87 -18.64 -41.12
N GLY A 27 -4.85 -18.98 -40.34
CA GLY A 27 -4.91 -20.16 -39.48
C GLY A 27 -6.03 -20.04 -38.50
N PRO A 28 -6.49 -21.14 -37.85
CA PRO A 28 -7.57 -21.08 -36.92
C PRO A 28 -7.24 -20.05 -35.81
N ALA A 29 -8.16 -19.12 -35.61
CA ALA A 29 -8.04 -18.11 -34.57
C ALA A 29 -7.84 -18.82 -33.23
N GLY A 30 -6.61 -18.80 -32.75
CA GLY A 30 -6.32 -19.23 -31.38
C GLY A 30 -7.16 -18.37 -30.46
N SER A 31 -7.96 -19.02 -29.63
CA SER A 31 -8.70 -18.29 -28.60
C SER A 31 -7.74 -17.35 -27.87
N ASP A 32 -8.01 -16.04 -27.93
CA ASP A 32 -7.31 -15.07 -27.11
C ASP A 32 -7.61 -15.43 -25.66
N ARG A 33 -6.75 -16.25 -25.09
CA ARG A 33 -6.84 -16.62 -23.68
C ARG A 33 -6.40 -15.40 -22.86
N HIS A 34 -7.25 -14.93 -22.00
CA HIS A 34 -6.85 -13.91 -21.02
C HIS A 34 -5.67 -14.46 -20.23
N ARG A 35 -4.50 -13.89 -20.45
CA ARG A 35 -3.27 -14.30 -19.78
C ARG A 35 -3.05 -13.43 -18.54
N CYS A 36 -2.61 -14.10 -17.47
CA CYS A 36 -2.12 -13.40 -16.29
C CYS A 36 -0.62 -13.66 -16.21
N UNK A 37 -0.03 -12.83 -16.37
CA UNK A 37 1.27 -12.90 -16.46
C UNK A 37 1.94 -13.49 -15.35
N LEU A 38 1.62 -12.95 -14.30
CA LEU A 38 2.16 -13.48 -13.07
C LEU A 38 1.91 -14.99 -12.94
N VAL A 39 0.74 -15.46 -13.30
CA VAL A 39 0.42 -16.89 -13.22
C VAL A 39 1.25 -17.70 -14.21
N ASP A 40 1.46 -17.17 -15.41
CA ASP A 40 2.26 -17.88 -16.43
C ASP A 40 3.73 -18.00 -15.98
N ASP A 41 4.21 -17.07 -15.17
CA ASP A 41 5.56 -17.03 -14.64
C ASP A 41 5.79 -17.97 -13.45
N MET A 42 4.74 -18.55 -12.87
CA MET A 42 4.84 -19.52 -11.78
C MET A 42 5.48 -20.83 -12.25
N ALA A 43 6.17 -21.50 -11.34
CA ALA A 43 6.55 -22.90 -11.56
C ALA A 43 5.30 -23.78 -11.71
N ASP A 44 5.40 -24.85 -12.50
CA ASP A 44 4.27 -25.75 -12.76
C ASP A 44 3.77 -26.38 -11.46
N SER A 45 2.49 -26.24 -11.21
CA SER A 45 1.86 -26.69 -9.95
C SER A 45 0.35 -26.76 -10.09
N ARG A 46 -0.31 -27.43 -9.14
CA ARG A 46 -1.78 -27.44 -9.08
C ARG A 46 -2.34 -26.03 -8.87
N LEU A 47 -1.62 -25.20 -8.12
CA LEU A 47 -2.03 -23.80 -7.92
C LEU A 47 -2.03 -23.04 -9.25
N LYS A 48 -0.93 -23.14 -10.03
CA LYS A 48 -0.83 -22.51 -11.35
C LYS A 48 -2.01 -22.92 -12.24
N GLN A 49 -2.26 -24.24 -12.34
CA GLN A 49 -3.36 -24.78 -13.16
C GLN A 49 -4.72 -24.19 -12.74
N ARG A 50 -4.99 -24.15 -11.42
CA ARG A 50 -6.23 -23.59 -10.90
C ARG A 50 -6.37 -22.10 -11.23
N LEU A 51 -5.29 -21.34 -11.09
CA LEU A 51 -5.30 -19.90 -11.38
C LEU A 51 -5.47 -19.64 -12.89
N GLN A 52 -4.84 -20.45 -13.74
CA GLN A 52 -5.02 -20.35 -15.21
C GLN A 52 -6.45 -20.63 -15.62
N GLN A 53 -7.09 -21.66 -15.03
CA GLN A 53 -8.49 -21.97 -15.28
C GLN A 53 -9.41 -20.82 -14.82
N CYS A 54 -9.08 -20.23 -13.67
CA CYS A 54 -9.84 -19.10 -13.14
C CYS A 54 -9.72 -17.87 -14.04
N ALA A 55 -8.52 -17.58 -14.55
CA ALA A 55 -8.27 -16.43 -15.43
C ALA A 55 -9.18 -16.47 -16.68
N GLN A 56 -9.52 -17.67 -17.15
CA GLN A 56 -10.39 -17.84 -18.33
C GLN A 56 -11.85 -17.42 -18.08
N ARG A 57 -12.27 -17.28 -16.80
CA ARG A 57 -13.65 -16.89 -16.48
C ARG A 57 -13.93 -15.41 -16.79
N GLY A 58 -12.91 -14.57 -16.77
CA GLY A 58 -12.95 -13.20 -17.25
C GLY A 58 -13.76 -12.19 -16.42
N GLN A 59 -14.35 -12.60 -15.30
CA GLN A 59 -15.14 -11.70 -14.45
C GLN A 59 -14.61 -11.74 -13.01
N PHE A 60 -14.22 -10.59 -12.52
CA PHE A 60 -13.72 -10.43 -11.15
C PHE A 60 -14.51 -9.35 -10.44
N THR A 61 -14.82 -9.57 -9.17
CA THR A 61 -15.60 -8.64 -8.34
C THR A 61 -14.74 -8.15 -7.17
N PRO A 62 -15.07 -6.98 -6.62
CA PRO A 62 -14.36 -6.48 -5.45
C PRO A 62 -14.37 -7.47 -4.30
N ARG A 63 -13.26 -7.53 -3.55
CA ARG A 63 -13.08 -8.45 -2.43
C ARG A 63 -12.42 -7.73 -1.25
N ASP A 64 -12.96 -7.93 -0.04
CA ASP A 64 -12.38 -7.36 1.19
C ASP A 64 -10.96 -7.88 1.45
N PHE A 65 -10.64 -9.08 0.95
CA PHE A 65 -9.29 -9.64 1.03
C PHE A 65 -8.25 -8.73 0.35
N SER A 66 -8.67 -7.96 -0.65
CA SER A 66 -7.80 -7.05 -1.42
C SER A 66 -7.86 -5.66 -0.81
N ILE A 67 -6.76 -5.22 -0.22
CA ILE A 67 -6.66 -3.91 0.44
C ILE A 67 -5.71 -3.02 -0.37
N GLY A 68 -6.22 -1.90 -0.86
CA GLY A 68 -5.41 -0.93 -1.60
C GLY A 68 -4.52 -0.14 -0.66
N HIS A 69 -3.22 -0.48 -0.63
CA HIS A 69 -2.19 0.16 0.20
C HIS A 69 -1.89 1.54 -0.35
N ARG A 70 -2.31 2.59 0.33
CA ARG A 70 -2.20 4.00 -0.14
C ARG A 70 -2.89 4.22 -1.49
N GLY A 71 -3.83 3.32 -1.86
CA GLY A 71 -4.46 3.26 -3.17
C GLY A 71 -3.81 2.22 -4.08
N ALA A 72 -3.20 2.66 -5.20
CA ALA A 72 -2.51 1.80 -6.16
C ALA A 72 -1.16 2.45 -6.55
N PRO A 73 -0.20 2.54 -5.61
CA PRO A 73 0.98 3.39 -5.78
C PRO A 73 2.07 2.82 -6.69
N LEU A 74 1.88 1.66 -7.32
CA LEU A 74 2.81 1.25 -8.37
C LEU A 74 2.77 2.19 -9.58
N GLN A 75 1.60 2.77 -9.90
CA GLN A 75 1.44 3.59 -11.09
C GLN A 75 0.70 4.92 -10.84
N PHE A 76 0.38 5.24 -9.59
CA PHE A 76 -0.33 6.47 -9.24
C PHE A 76 0.30 7.09 -8.00
N PRO A 77 0.44 8.41 -7.94
CA PRO A 77 0.92 9.04 -6.69
C PRO A 77 0.08 8.61 -5.50
N GLU A 78 0.71 8.13 -4.44
CA GLU A 78 0.02 7.60 -3.27
C GLU A 78 -0.88 8.63 -2.59
N HIS A 79 -1.97 8.16 -1.99
CA HIS A 79 -2.91 8.99 -1.23
C HIS A 79 -3.50 10.14 -2.05
N THR A 80 -3.82 9.86 -3.33
CA THR A 80 -4.47 10.81 -4.24
C THR A 80 -5.81 10.26 -4.72
N VAL A 81 -6.67 11.14 -5.22
CA VAL A 81 -7.95 10.75 -5.85
C VAL A 81 -7.71 9.66 -6.90
N GLU A 82 -6.66 9.86 -7.72
CA GLU A 82 -6.32 8.96 -8.83
C GLU A 82 -5.94 7.57 -8.32
N SER A 83 -5.07 7.51 -7.31
CA SER A 83 -4.60 6.26 -6.71
C SER A 83 -5.77 5.47 -6.08
N TYR A 84 -6.61 6.17 -5.31
CA TYR A 84 -7.77 5.56 -4.65
C TYR A 84 -8.79 5.04 -5.66
N THR A 85 -9.07 5.85 -6.69
CA THR A 85 -10.02 5.45 -7.75
C THR A 85 -9.50 4.22 -8.50
N ALA A 86 -8.20 4.21 -8.81
CA ALA A 86 -7.57 3.05 -9.47
C ALA A 86 -7.69 1.79 -8.62
N ALA A 87 -7.38 1.88 -7.31
CA ALA A 87 -7.48 0.73 -6.40
C ALA A 87 -8.89 0.14 -6.38
N ALA A 88 -9.90 1.00 -6.25
CA ALA A 88 -11.31 0.55 -6.24
C ALA A 88 -11.67 -0.11 -7.57
N ARG A 89 -11.23 0.45 -8.70
CA ARG A 89 -11.48 -0.13 -10.04
C ARG A 89 -10.76 -1.46 -10.24
N MET A 90 -9.63 -1.66 -9.56
CA MET A 90 -8.92 -2.94 -9.55
C MET A 90 -9.60 -3.98 -8.64
N GLY A 91 -10.67 -3.60 -7.94
CA GLY A 91 -11.44 -4.51 -7.12
C GLY A 91 -11.00 -4.59 -5.66
N ALA A 92 -10.23 -3.63 -5.18
CA ALA A 92 -9.98 -3.52 -3.74
C ALA A 92 -11.31 -3.34 -3.01
N GLY A 93 -11.61 -4.20 -2.02
CA GLY A 93 -12.79 -4.05 -1.18
C GLY A 93 -12.56 -3.07 -0.04
N ILE A 94 -11.30 -2.82 0.29
CA ILE A 94 -10.87 -1.90 1.36
C ILE A 94 -9.78 -1.00 0.77
N VAL A 95 -9.79 0.31 1.14
CA VAL A 95 -8.75 1.25 0.69
C VAL A 95 -8.24 2.03 1.89
N GLU A 96 -6.94 2.31 1.89
CA GLU A 96 -6.25 2.96 2.99
C GLU A 96 -6.06 4.45 2.76
N CYS A 97 -6.25 5.25 3.82
CA CYS A 97 -5.75 6.61 3.95
C CYS A 97 -4.88 6.69 5.20
N ASP A 98 -3.59 6.93 5.02
CA ASP A 98 -2.68 7.26 6.13
C ASP A 98 -2.96 8.69 6.54
N VAL A 99 -3.25 8.90 7.83
CA VAL A 99 -3.79 10.16 8.33
C VAL A 99 -2.70 10.91 9.09
N THR A 100 -2.44 12.16 8.67
CA THR A 100 -1.59 13.12 9.39
C THR A 100 -2.36 14.41 9.56
N PHE A 101 -1.77 15.42 10.20
CA PHE A 101 -2.46 16.69 10.41
C PHE A 101 -1.62 17.90 9.96
N THR A 102 -2.31 18.93 9.52
CA THR A 102 -1.73 20.21 9.08
C THR A 102 -1.45 21.12 10.28
N LYS A 103 -0.83 22.29 10.01
CA LYS A 103 -0.56 23.31 11.03
C LYS A 103 -1.83 23.74 11.78
N ASP A 104 -2.95 23.84 11.06
CA ASP A 104 -4.26 24.18 11.64
C ASP A 104 -5.05 22.94 12.07
N LYS A 105 -4.36 21.77 12.23
CA LYS A 105 -4.88 20.55 12.84
C LYS A 105 -6.00 19.89 12.05
N GLU A 106 -6.04 20.12 10.71
CA GLU A 106 -6.96 19.43 9.81
C GLU A 106 -6.31 18.12 9.32
N LEU A 107 -7.11 17.06 9.22
CA LEU A 107 -6.58 15.75 8.86
C LEU A 107 -6.44 15.60 7.34
N VAL A 108 -5.29 15.10 6.90
CA VAL A 108 -4.97 14.90 5.48
C VAL A 108 -4.41 13.49 5.26
N CYS A 109 -4.56 12.97 4.03
CA CYS A 109 -4.05 11.64 3.67
C CYS A 109 -2.61 11.75 3.17
N ARG A 110 -1.64 11.41 4.04
CA ARG A 110 -0.21 11.32 3.69
C ARG A 110 0.46 10.24 4.53
N HIS A 111 1.39 9.47 3.93
CA HIS A 111 2.03 8.32 4.60
C HIS A 111 2.81 8.73 5.85
N ALA A 112 3.42 9.91 5.84
CA ALA A 112 4.09 10.43 7.02
C ALA A 112 3.84 11.93 7.14
N GLN A 113 3.86 12.43 8.36
CA GLN A 113 3.71 13.88 8.57
C GLN A 113 4.84 14.66 7.89
N ASN A 114 6.00 14.05 7.73
CA ASN A 114 7.21 14.70 7.21
C ASN A 114 7.59 14.22 5.79
N ASP A 115 6.63 13.84 4.95
CA ASP A 115 6.93 13.30 3.62
C ASP A 115 6.60 14.24 2.44
N LEU A 116 6.15 15.46 2.69
CA LEU A 116 5.71 16.33 1.58
C LEU A 116 6.81 16.59 0.54
N HIS A 117 8.08 16.56 0.95
CA HIS A 117 9.20 16.80 0.04
C HIS A 117 9.47 15.64 -0.93
N THR A 118 9.02 14.41 -0.58
CA THR A 118 9.21 13.22 -1.44
C THR A 118 7.93 12.82 -2.18
N THR A 119 6.77 13.31 -1.74
CA THR A 119 5.47 12.85 -2.25
C THR A 119 4.65 13.97 -2.92
N THR A 120 5.17 15.21 -2.93
CA THR A 120 4.49 16.35 -3.53
C THR A 120 5.47 17.26 -4.27
N ASN A 121 4.92 18.29 -4.92
CA ASN A 121 5.73 19.30 -5.61
C ASN A 121 6.16 20.46 -4.70
N ILE A 122 6.06 20.34 -3.37
CA ILE A 122 6.26 21.44 -2.42
C ILE A 122 7.59 22.19 -2.64
N LEU A 123 8.68 21.48 -2.92
CA LEU A 123 10.02 22.10 -3.05
C LEU A 123 10.15 23.03 -4.25
N VAL A 124 9.25 22.95 -5.23
CA VAL A 124 9.25 23.85 -6.40
C VAL A 124 8.10 24.84 -6.34
N THR A 125 7.57 25.10 -5.15
CA THR A 125 6.52 26.11 -4.89
C THR A 125 7.03 27.11 -3.85
N PRO A 126 6.36 28.25 -3.67
CA PRO A 126 6.73 29.19 -2.60
C PRO A 126 6.65 28.57 -1.19
N LEU A 127 5.91 27.47 -1.01
CA LEU A 127 5.77 26.80 0.29
C LEU A 127 7.08 26.11 0.71
N ALA A 128 8.04 25.91 -0.17
CA ALA A 128 9.37 25.40 0.17
C ALA A 128 10.02 26.20 1.31
N ALA A 129 9.73 27.51 1.38
CA ALA A 129 10.26 28.38 2.44
C ALA A 129 9.73 28.04 3.85
N LYS A 130 8.65 27.24 3.93
CA LYS A 130 8.06 26.83 5.21
C LYS A 130 8.56 25.49 5.71
N CYS A 131 9.28 24.74 4.86
CA CYS A 131 9.75 23.39 5.23
C CYS A 131 10.65 23.43 6.47
N THR A 132 10.47 22.46 7.35
CA THR A 132 11.28 22.28 8.56
C THR A 132 12.78 22.27 8.22
N THR A 133 13.16 21.55 7.15
CA THR A 133 14.52 21.57 6.62
C THR A 133 14.45 22.01 5.15
N PRO A 134 14.97 23.19 4.80
CA PRO A 134 15.04 23.61 3.40
C PRO A 134 15.86 22.64 2.55
N PHE A 135 15.64 22.67 1.23
CA PHE A 135 16.41 21.84 0.31
C PHE A 135 17.92 22.15 0.45
N VAL A 136 18.70 21.08 0.59
CA VAL A 136 20.16 21.14 0.61
C VAL A 136 20.67 20.25 -0.54
N PRO A 137 21.45 20.80 -1.49
CA PRO A 137 21.90 20.03 -2.64
C PRO A 137 22.91 18.93 -2.24
N ALA A 138 22.99 17.91 -3.07
CA ALA A 138 24.00 16.86 -2.93
C ALA A 138 25.41 17.42 -3.12
N THR A 139 26.39 16.84 -2.43
CA THR A 139 27.80 17.04 -2.76
C THR A 139 28.29 15.81 -3.52
N LEU A 140 29.06 16.04 -4.58
CA LEU A 140 29.59 14.97 -5.42
C LEU A 140 31.11 15.04 -5.40
N ASP A 141 31.77 13.90 -5.58
CA ASP A 141 33.23 13.87 -5.76
C ASP A 141 33.62 14.20 -7.22
N ALA A 142 34.88 14.11 -7.53
CA ALA A 142 35.41 14.43 -8.86
C ALA A 142 34.87 13.52 -9.98
N ASP A 143 34.44 12.32 -9.61
CA ASP A 143 33.91 11.33 -10.53
C ASP A 143 32.38 11.40 -10.63
N GLY A 144 31.74 12.35 -9.92
CA GLY A 144 30.29 12.54 -9.93
C GLY A 144 29.54 11.61 -8.99
N LYS A 145 30.23 10.88 -8.13
CA LYS A 145 29.59 9.99 -7.15
C LYS A 145 29.10 10.81 -5.95
N VAL A 146 27.95 10.45 -5.41
CA VAL A 146 27.34 11.14 -4.26
C VAL A 146 28.19 10.92 -3.01
N VAL A 147 28.70 12.01 -2.43
CA VAL A 147 29.41 12.02 -1.13
C VAL A 147 28.41 12.28 -0.01
N THR A 148 27.56 13.31 -0.18
CA THR A 148 26.46 13.59 0.75
C THR A 148 25.18 13.70 -0.09
N PRO A 149 24.16 12.92 0.20
CA PRO A 149 22.92 13.01 -0.58
C PRO A 149 22.19 14.33 -0.34
N ALA A 150 21.43 14.74 -1.34
CA ALA A 150 20.50 15.85 -1.20
C ALA A 150 19.47 15.54 -0.12
N LYS A 151 19.00 16.57 0.58
CA LYS A 151 18.01 16.40 1.64
C LYS A 151 17.05 17.57 1.73
N ALA A 152 15.88 17.30 2.27
CA ALA A 152 14.87 18.27 2.67
C ALA A 152 13.96 17.59 3.69
N GLU A 153 13.18 18.38 4.43
CA GLU A 153 12.11 17.84 5.25
C GLU A 153 10.97 18.87 5.28
N CYS A 154 9.82 18.49 4.74
CA CYS A 154 8.64 19.34 4.72
C CYS A 154 7.49 18.55 5.35
N ARG A 155 6.92 19.11 6.40
CA ARG A 155 5.86 18.45 7.18
C ARG A 155 4.49 18.98 6.81
N THR A 156 3.46 18.14 6.93
CA THR A 156 2.07 18.62 6.80
C THR A 156 1.81 19.71 7.85
N SER A 157 2.39 19.58 9.05
CA SER A 157 2.27 20.56 10.13
C SER A 157 3.06 21.86 9.90
N ASP A 158 3.86 21.96 8.86
CA ASP A 158 4.52 23.22 8.48
C ASP A 158 3.55 24.18 7.78
N ILE A 159 2.46 23.65 7.21
CA ILE A 159 1.53 24.40 6.35
C ILE A 159 0.07 24.20 6.77
N THR A 160 -0.77 25.17 6.43
CA THR A 160 -2.22 25.07 6.70
C THR A 160 -2.91 24.18 5.66
N LEU A 161 -4.15 23.78 5.95
CA LEU A 161 -4.96 23.02 4.96
C LEU A 161 -5.13 23.81 3.65
N ALA A 162 -5.36 25.13 3.75
CA ALA A 162 -5.51 25.95 2.55
C ALA A 162 -4.27 25.88 1.66
N GLU A 163 -3.08 25.88 2.27
CA GLU A 163 -1.80 25.75 1.56
C GLU A 163 -1.60 24.32 1.03
N PHE A 164 -1.91 23.31 1.83
CA PHE A 164 -1.83 21.90 1.41
C PHE A 164 -2.62 21.68 0.11
N ARG A 165 -3.80 22.27 0.00
CA ARG A 165 -4.66 22.13 -1.18
C ARG A 165 -4.07 22.73 -2.47
N THR A 166 -3.03 23.57 -2.37
CA THR A 166 -2.35 24.10 -3.55
C THR A 166 -1.29 23.14 -4.12
N LEU A 167 -0.92 22.13 -3.34
CA LEU A 167 0.09 21.16 -3.75
C LEU A 167 -0.49 20.07 -4.67
N ARG A 168 0.42 19.40 -5.37
CA ARG A 168 0.09 18.24 -6.21
C ARG A 168 0.94 17.05 -5.78
N GLY A 169 0.31 15.88 -5.77
CA GLY A 169 1.00 14.64 -5.45
C GLY A 169 1.90 14.18 -6.61
N LYS A 170 3.00 13.54 -6.26
CA LYS A 170 3.92 12.91 -7.21
C LYS A 170 4.23 11.50 -6.72
N MET A 171 4.80 10.67 -7.57
CA MET A 171 5.29 9.35 -7.16
C MET A 171 6.32 9.51 -6.05
N ASP A 172 6.16 8.74 -4.97
CA ASP A 172 7.06 8.81 -3.81
C ASP A 172 8.48 8.45 -4.23
N ALA A 173 9.38 9.41 -4.12
CA ALA A 173 10.80 9.24 -4.39
C ALA A 173 11.52 10.58 -4.25
N PHE A 174 12.85 10.52 -4.19
CA PHE A 174 13.71 11.69 -4.40
C PHE A 174 15.02 11.24 -5.05
N ASN A 175 15.66 12.17 -5.74
CA ASN A 175 16.97 11.92 -6.35
C ASN A 175 18.07 12.29 -5.34
N PRO A 176 18.78 11.32 -4.78
CA PRO A 176 19.83 11.62 -3.80
C PRO A 176 21.01 12.41 -4.37
N ALA A 177 21.19 12.44 -5.71
CA ALA A 177 22.25 13.19 -6.37
C ALA A 177 21.83 14.61 -6.77
N ALA A 178 20.62 15.05 -6.38
CA ALA A 178 20.04 16.31 -6.84
C ALA A 178 20.86 17.52 -6.43
N ARG A 179 21.05 18.43 -7.38
CA ARG A 179 21.72 19.73 -7.19
C ARG A 179 20.71 20.88 -7.12
N THR A 180 19.47 20.61 -7.53
CA THR A 180 18.37 21.60 -7.53
C THR A 180 17.09 20.96 -7.00
N PRO A 181 16.13 21.77 -6.50
CA PRO A 181 14.82 21.25 -6.11
C PRO A 181 14.10 20.48 -7.23
N GLN A 182 14.25 20.94 -8.47
CA GLN A 182 13.64 20.29 -9.64
C GLN A 182 14.20 18.86 -9.83
N GLU A 183 15.52 18.70 -9.71
CA GLU A 183 16.17 17.39 -9.80
C GLU A 183 15.75 16.49 -8.65
N TYR A 184 15.51 17.06 -7.46
CA TYR A 184 15.14 16.33 -6.26
C TYR A 184 13.81 15.58 -6.45
N LEU A 185 12.87 16.15 -7.20
CA LEU A 185 11.55 15.54 -7.43
C LEU A 185 11.61 14.24 -8.24
N GLY A 186 12.74 13.92 -8.84
CA GLY A 186 12.96 12.68 -9.59
C GLY A 186 13.24 11.49 -8.67
N GLY A 187 13.79 10.44 -9.27
CA GLY A 187 14.27 9.27 -8.51
C GLY A 187 13.25 8.15 -8.35
N THR A 188 12.10 8.25 -9.02
CA THR A 188 11.10 7.17 -9.00
C THR A 188 11.76 5.85 -9.47
N ALA A 189 11.58 4.80 -8.69
CA ALA A 189 12.14 3.48 -8.98
C ALA A 189 11.61 2.95 -10.31
N ASN A 190 12.45 2.21 -11.04
CA ASN A 190 12.10 1.75 -12.39
C ASN A 190 10.96 0.71 -12.45
N PHE A 191 10.64 0.08 -11.33
CA PHE A 191 9.50 -0.84 -11.25
C PHE A 191 8.18 -0.10 -11.01
N ARG A 192 8.24 1.20 -10.71
CA ARG A 192 7.08 2.09 -10.59
C ARG A 192 7.03 2.99 -11.80
N THR A 193 5.85 3.19 -12.34
CA THR A 193 5.69 4.09 -13.47
C THR A 193 4.90 5.33 -13.04
N ASP A 194 5.32 6.48 -13.54
CA ASP A 194 4.54 7.70 -13.41
C ASP A 194 3.70 7.85 -14.67
N LEU A 195 2.43 7.48 -14.58
CA LEU A 195 1.51 7.56 -15.72
C LEU A 195 1.15 9.00 -16.10
N TYR A 196 1.42 9.94 -15.20
CA TYR A 196 1.01 11.33 -15.38
C TYR A 196 2.25 12.19 -15.56
N SER A 197 2.89 12.15 -16.59
CA SER A 197 4.00 13.00 -17.06
C SER A 197 4.43 14.09 -16.08
N GLY A 198 5.06 13.71 -14.98
CA GLY A 198 5.68 14.66 -14.08
C GLY A 198 5.02 14.81 -12.72
N PRO A 199 5.62 15.64 -11.88
CA PRO A 199 5.37 15.61 -10.43
C PRO A 199 4.18 16.48 -9.97
N THR A 200 3.29 16.87 -10.86
CA THR A 200 2.21 17.81 -10.50
C THR A 200 0.82 17.26 -10.78
N SER A 201 0.69 15.96 -10.95
CA SER A 201 -0.54 15.34 -11.48
C SER A 201 -1.51 14.84 -10.40
N GLY A 202 -1.04 14.45 -9.23
CA GLY A 202 -1.90 13.83 -8.21
C GLY A 202 -2.73 14.84 -7.44
N THR A 203 -4.02 14.54 -7.24
CA THR A 203 -4.94 15.37 -6.47
C THR A 203 -4.94 14.93 -5.00
N LEU A 204 -4.38 15.77 -4.13
CA LEU A 204 -4.30 15.49 -2.69
C LEU A 204 -5.68 15.60 -2.03
N MET A 205 -5.84 14.92 -0.89
CA MET A 205 -7.12 14.85 -0.19
C MET A 205 -6.97 15.08 1.30
N THR A 206 -8.00 15.68 1.91
CA THR A 206 -8.19 15.56 3.35
C THR A 206 -8.72 14.16 3.68
N HIS A 207 -8.61 13.78 4.95
CA HIS A 207 -9.21 12.53 5.41
C HIS A 207 -10.73 12.54 5.22
N ALA A 208 -11.39 13.64 5.53
CA ALA A 208 -12.85 13.77 5.32
C ALA A 208 -13.22 13.62 3.83
N GLU A 209 -12.44 14.23 2.92
CA GLU A 209 -12.68 14.07 1.47
C GLU A 209 -12.48 12.63 1.01
N SER A 210 -11.48 11.92 1.58
CA SER A 210 -11.25 10.52 1.24
C SER A 210 -12.44 9.63 1.69
N ILE A 211 -13.02 9.91 2.85
CA ILE A 211 -14.21 9.19 3.33
C ILE A 211 -15.35 9.33 2.30
N GLU A 212 -15.62 10.53 1.84
CA GLU A 212 -16.68 10.76 0.85
C GLU A 212 -16.36 10.09 -0.49
N LEU A 213 -15.10 10.08 -0.91
CA LEU A 213 -14.69 9.37 -2.13
C LEU A 213 -14.91 7.85 -1.96
N PHE A 214 -14.48 7.28 -0.83
CA PHE A 214 -14.61 5.84 -0.58
C PHE A 214 -16.08 5.40 -0.51
N LYS A 215 -16.96 6.24 0.07
CA LYS A 215 -18.40 5.99 0.05
C LYS A 215 -18.93 5.91 -1.39
N ARG A 216 -18.54 6.86 -2.25
CA ARG A 216 -18.95 6.85 -3.67
C ARG A 216 -18.41 5.64 -4.43
N LEU A 217 -17.18 5.22 -4.09
CA LEU A 217 -16.54 4.06 -4.73
C LEU A 217 -17.08 2.72 -4.19
N GLY A 218 -17.82 2.74 -3.06
CA GLY A 218 -18.39 1.55 -2.46
C GLY A 218 -17.39 0.64 -1.78
N VAL A 219 -16.27 1.19 -1.29
CA VAL A 219 -15.21 0.43 -0.62
C VAL A 219 -15.24 0.68 0.89
N LYS A 220 -14.74 -0.29 1.66
CA LYS A 220 -14.46 -0.12 3.08
C LYS A 220 -13.16 0.67 3.28
N MET A 221 -12.87 1.04 4.51
CA MET A 221 -11.84 2.02 4.84
C MET A 221 -10.91 1.50 5.93
N THR A 222 -9.59 1.68 5.71
CA THR A 222 -8.60 1.35 6.74
C THR A 222 -7.68 2.55 6.96
N PRO A 223 -8.13 3.54 7.76
CA PRO A 223 -7.28 4.70 8.05
C PRO A 223 -6.16 4.33 9.02
N GLU A 224 -4.94 4.75 8.74
CA GLU A 224 -3.83 4.62 9.70
C GLU A 224 -3.58 5.98 10.37
N LEU A 225 -3.65 6.02 11.70
CA LEU A 225 -3.24 7.21 12.45
C LEU A 225 -1.71 7.21 12.53
N LYS A 226 -1.08 8.07 11.72
CA LYS A 226 0.38 8.12 11.63
C LYS A 226 1.01 8.80 12.84
N SER A 227 2.19 8.33 13.23
CA SER A 227 2.97 8.97 14.29
C SER A 227 3.29 10.42 13.90
N ALA A 228 3.10 11.34 14.84
CA ALA A 228 3.44 12.74 14.61
C ALA A 228 4.97 12.91 14.54
N SER A 229 5.43 13.74 13.61
CA SER A 229 6.85 14.12 13.51
C SER A 229 7.15 15.38 14.32
N VAL A 230 6.18 15.84 15.08
CA VAL A 230 6.31 16.98 16.01
C VAL A 230 6.04 16.51 17.42
N THR A 231 6.53 17.27 18.39
CA THR A 231 6.26 16.97 19.81
C THR A 231 4.76 17.12 20.11
N MET A 232 4.17 16.09 20.67
CA MET A 232 2.77 16.13 21.14
C MET A 232 2.72 16.47 22.63
N PRO A 233 1.77 17.30 23.07
CA PRO A 233 0.72 17.96 22.30
C PRO A 233 1.26 19.08 21.40
N PHE A 234 0.75 19.16 20.16
CA PHE A 234 1.10 20.20 19.21
C PHE A 234 0.11 21.36 19.32
N ASP A 235 0.56 22.49 19.84
CA ASP A 235 -0.30 23.67 20.10
C ASP A 235 -1.63 23.28 20.79
N GLY A 236 -1.53 22.46 21.84
CA GLY A 236 -2.68 21.99 22.59
C GLY A 236 -3.41 20.78 21.97
N PHE A 237 -3.06 20.36 20.74
CA PHE A 237 -3.65 19.19 20.09
C PHE A 237 -2.98 17.94 20.64
N THR A 238 -3.66 17.21 21.50
CA THR A 238 -3.10 16.02 22.17
C THR A 238 -3.18 14.80 21.26
N GLN A 239 -2.40 13.75 21.57
CA GLN A 239 -2.49 12.47 20.87
C GLN A 239 -3.91 11.91 20.94
N ALA A 240 -4.57 11.99 22.09
CA ALA A 240 -5.94 11.53 22.25
C ALA A 240 -6.92 12.32 21.39
N ALA A 241 -6.74 13.66 21.29
CA ALA A 241 -7.58 14.50 20.43
C ALA A 241 -7.38 14.15 18.93
N TYR A 242 -6.15 13.84 18.55
CA TYR A 242 -5.81 13.41 17.19
C TYR A 242 -6.50 12.07 16.85
N ALA A 243 -6.37 11.09 17.77
CA ALA A 243 -7.02 9.78 17.60
C ALA A 243 -8.55 9.90 17.55
N GLN A 244 -9.12 10.80 18.39
CA GLN A 244 -10.55 11.05 18.42
C GLN A 244 -11.04 11.73 17.15
N LYS A 245 -10.33 12.77 16.67
CA LYS A 245 -10.72 13.51 15.47
C LYS A 245 -10.86 12.58 14.26
N MET A 246 -9.96 11.60 14.10
CA MET A 246 -10.05 10.63 13.01
C MET A 246 -11.38 9.86 13.05
N ILE A 247 -11.79 9.40 14.23
CA ILE A 247 -13.06 8.68 14.38
C ILE A 247 -14.26 9.61 14.20
N ASP A 248 -14.16 10.85 14.70
CA ASP A 248 -15.25 11.82 14.59
C ASP A 248 -15.58 12.16 13.13
N GLU A 249 -14.57 12.20 12.24
CA GLU A 249 -14.84 12.43 10.82
C GLU A 249 -15.67 11.28 10.20
N TYR A 250 -15.44 10.03 10.62
CA TYR A 250 -16.29 8.91 10.20
C TYR A 250 -17.73 9.04 10.73
N LYS A 251 -17.87 9.45 12.00
CA LYS A 251 -19.20 9.66 12.59
C LYS A 251 -19.95 10.77 11.87
N GLN A 252 -19.27 11.89 11.60
CA GLN A 252 -19.85 13.04 10.89
C GLN A 252 -20.29 12.65 9.49
N ALA A 253 -19.52 11.78 8.82
CA ALA A 253 -19.85 11.29 7.47
C ALA A 253 -20.94 10.18 7.47
N GLY A 254 -21.42 9.77 8.65
CA GLY A 254 -22.43 8.73 8.79
C GLY A 254 -21.94 7.33 8.40
N VAL A 255 -20.66 7.08 8.52
CA VAL A 255 -20.07 5.77 8.14
C VAL A 255 -20.27 4.77 9.27
N SER A 256 -20.80 3.59 8.94
CA SER A 256 -20.96 2.51 9.92
C SER A 256 -19.57 2.05 10.41
N PRO A 257 -19.38 1.86 11.73
CA PRO A 257 -18.13 1.31 12.26
C PRO A 257 -17.70 0.00 11.58
N ARG A 258 -18.65 -0.80 11.07
CA ARG A 258 -18.34 -2.06 10.37
C ARG A 258 -17.60 -1.85 9.04
N GLN A 259 -17.59 -0.62 8.54
CA GLN A 259 -16.90 -0.27 7.29
C GLN A 259 -15.47 0.23 7.55
N VAL A 260 -15.04 0.34 8.83
CA VAL A 260 -13.78 1.03 9.17
C VAL A 260 -12.88 0.11 10.00
N PHE A 261 -11.63 -0.04 9.55
CA PHE A 261 -10.57 -0.76 10.23
C PHE A 261 -9.48 0.26 10.63
N ALA A 262 -9.76 1.04 11.68
CA ALA A 262 -8.81 2.07 12.15
C ALA A 262 -7.53 1.39 12.65
N GLN A 263 -6.36 1.86 12.21
CA GLN A 263 -5.10 1.20 12.51
C GLN A 263 -4.04 2.18 13.01
N SER A 264 -3.11 1.68 13.81
CA SER A 264 -1.96 2.47 14.29
C SER A 264 -0.84 1.53 14.72
N PHE A 265 0.41 2.00 14.53
CA PHE A 265 1.60 1.38 15.13
C PHE A 265 1.73 1.70 16.62
N ASN A 266 1.02 2.73 17.10
CA ASN A 266 1.02 3.09 18.51
C ASN A 266 -0.13 2.35 19.21
N ILE A 267 0.22 1.35 20.01
CA ILE A 267 -0.77 0.53 20.72
C ILE A 267 -1.72 1.39 21.56
N ASN A 268 -1.25 2.54 22.08
CA ASN A 268 -2.09 3.42 22.92
C ASN A 268 -3.23 4.05 22.11
N ASP A 269 -3.05 4.30 20.81
CA ASP A 269 -4.13 4.79 19.94
C ASP A 269 -5.19 3.69 19.77
N VAL A 270 -4.76 2.46 19.52
CA VAL A 270 -5.67 1.31 19.36
C VAL A 270 -6.46 1.11 20.66
N LEU A 271 -5.78 1.11 21.79
CA LEU A 271 -6.43 0.96 23.11
C LEU A 271 -7.35 2.14 23.42
N TYR A 272 -7.01 3.35 22.96
CA TYR A 272 -7.90 4.51 23.07
C TYR A 272 -9.25 4.20 22.39
N TRP A 273 -9.20 3.71 21.13
CA TRP A 273 -10.42 3.39 20.41
C TRP A 273 -11.18 2.24 21.05
N VAL A 274 -10.48 1.20 21.51
CA VAL A 274 -11.12 0.06 22.18
C VAL A 274 -11.92 0.54 23.41
N ARG A 275 -11.37 1.48 24.18
CA ARG A 275 -11.99 1.96 25.44
C ARG A 275 -13.03 3.06 25.23
N ASN A 276 -12.76 4.00 24.32
CA ASN A 276 -13.56 5.21 24.19
C ASN A 276 -14.48 5.20 22.97
N GLU A 277 -14.20 4.40 21.96
CA GLU A 277 -14.96 4.30 20.71
C GLU A 277 -15.27 2.83 20.40
N ALA A 278 -15.92 2.16 21.36
CA ALA A 278 -16.08 0.70 21.36
C ALA A 278 -16.64 0.12 20.06
N ALA A 279 -17.49 0.86 19.35
CA ALA A 279 -18.07 0.38 18.08
C ALA A 279 -16.99 0.29 16.98
N PHE A 280 -16.08 1.27 16.92
CA PHE A 280 -14.93 1.27 15.99
C PHE A 280 -13.81 0.38 16.53
N GLY A 281 -13.59 0.38 17.84
CA GLY A 281 -12.56 -0.42 18.50
C GLY A 281 -12.68 -1.92 18.25
N LYS A 282 -13.89 -2.42 17.94
CA LYS A 282 -14.11 -3.84 17.60
C LYS A 282 -13.34 -4.28 16.35
N GLN A 283 -13.03 -3.35 15.45
CA GLN A 283 -12.28 -3.62 14.22
C GLN A 283 -10.95 -2.85 14.17
N ALA A 284 -10.56 -2.23 15.29
CA ALA A 284 -9.28 -1.53 15.33
C ALA A 284 -8.13 -2.52 15.17
N VAL A 285 -7.09 -2.10 14.46
CA VAL A 285 -5.98 -2.94 14.03
C VAL A 285 -4.69 -2.41 14.67
N TYR A 286 -3.97 -3.28 15.37
CA TYR A 286 -2.65 -2.94 15.88
C TYR A 286 -1.61 -3.37 14.84
N LEU A 287 -0.88 -2.40 14.30
CA LEU A 287 0.18 -2.63 13.32
C LEU A 287 1.47 -3.00 14.04
N ASP A 288 2.13 -4.05 13.59
CA ASP A 288 3.38 -4.53 14.18
C ASP A 288 4.56 -3.92 13.42
N ASP A 289 5.45 -3.23 14.11
CA ASP A 289 6.58 -2.51 13.51
C ASP A 289 7.92 -3.28 13.59
N ALA A 290 7.87 -4.59 13.82
CA ALA A 290 9.09 -5.41 13.86
C ALA A 290 9.91 -5.23 12.58
N ASN A 291 11.22 -5.10 12.72
CA ASN A 291 12.13 -4.97 11.59
C ASN A 291 12.71 -6.30 11.14
N THR A 292 12.79 -7.25 12.05
CA THR A 292 13.29 -8.62 11.77
C THR A 292 12.45 -9.65 12.51
N VAL A 293 12.64 -10.91 12.18
CA VAL A 293 11.97 -12.03 12.87
C VAL A 293 12.27 -12.01 14.38
N ALA A 294 13.46 -11.55 14.77
CA ALA A 294 13.87 -11.52 16.19
C ALA A 294 13.13 -10.45 17.00
N ASP A 295 12.58 -9.44 16.33
CA ASP A 295 11.87 -8.32 16.99
C ASP A 295 10.38 -8.64 17.21
N LEU A 296 9.86 -9.73 16.64
CA LEU A 296 8.44 -10.06 16.69
C LEU A 296 7.98 -10.38 18.10
N PRO A 297 6.78 -9.94 18.50
CA PRO A 297 6.23 -10.30 19.81
C PRO A 297 6.03 -11.82 19.91
N GLY A 298 6.29 -12.34 21.09
CA GLY A 298 6.07 -13.74 21.38
C GLY A 298 4.62 -14.05 21.72
N ARG A 299 4.33 -15.34 21.92
CA ARG A 299 2.98 -15.83 22.21
C ARG A 299 2.31 -15.10 23.40
N ASN A 300 3.06 -14.84 24.46
CA ASN A 300 2.48 -14.21 25.67
C ASN A 300 2.03 -12.79 25.38
N GLU A 301 2.80 -12.05 24.57
CA GLU A 301 2.45 -10.68 24.18
C GLU A 301 1.20 -10.68 23.29
N LEU A 302 1.10 -11.62 22.36
CA LEU A 302 -0.07 -11.74 21.48
C LEU A 302 -1.34 -12.06 22.29
N VAL A 303 -1.22 -12.93 23.31
CA VAL A 303 -2.32 -13.23 24.25
C VAL A 303 -2.68 -11.96 25.04
N ASP A 304 -1.67 -11.19 25.46
CA ASP A 304 -1.91 -9.95 26.20
C ASP A 304 -2.64 -8.91 25.35
N TYR A 305 -2.26 -8.73 24.07
CA TYR A 305 -3.00 -7.84 23.15
C TYR A 305 -4.48 -8.23 23.12
N LYS A 306 -4.76 -9.52 22.97
CA LYS A 306 -6.15 -10.01 22.95
C LYS A 306 -6.87 -9.71 24.26
N SER A 307 -6.21 -9.90 25.40
CA SER A 307 -6.79 -9.66 26.73
C SER A 307 -7.13 -8.19 26.94
N GLN A 308 -6.39 -7.28 26.30
CA GLN A 308 -6.64 -5.83 26.37
C GLN A 308 -7.75 -5.38 25.41
N GLY A 309 -8.33 -6.28 24.61
CA GLY A 309 -9.45 -6.00 23.71
C GLY A 309 -9.08 -5.82 22.25
N ILE A 310 -7.79 -5.89 21.91
CA ILE A 310 -7.34 -5.85 20.51
C ILE A 310 -7.80 -7.12 19.81
N GLN A 311 -8.46 -6.97 18.67
CA GLN A 311 -9.00 -8.12 17.95
C GLN A 311 -8.20 -8.48 16.70
N ILE A 312 -7.44 -7.53 16.13
CA ILE A 312 -6.75 -7.70 14.86
C ILE A 312 -5.33 -7.15 15.00
N VAL A 313 -4.36 -7.93 14.51
CA VAL A 313 -2.97 -7.47 14.36
C VAL A 313 -2.62 -7.43 12.88
N ALA A 314 -1.74 -6.51 12.49
CA ALA A 314 -1.30 -6.43 11.11
C ALA A 314 0.24 -6.34 11.06
N PRO A 315 0.91 -7.49 10.93
CA PRO A 315 2.35 -7.55 10.77
C PRO A 315 2.77 -7.48 9.29
N PRO A 316 4.04 -7.17 9.03
CA PRO A 316 4.58 -7.32 7.67
C PRO A 316 4.58 -8.79 7.23
N ILE A 317 4.58 -9.02 5.92
CA ILE A 317 4.46 -10.39 5.36
C ILE A 317 5.53 -11.32 5.93
N PHE A 318 6.77 -10.84 6.12
CA PHE A 318 7.85 -11.69 6.63
C PHE A 318 7.54 -12.28 8.00
N ALA A 319 6.75 -11.58 8.80
CA ALA A 319 6.37 -12.07 10.13
C ALA A 319 5.47 -13.31 10.06
N LEU A 320 4.73 -13.47 8.97
CA LEU A 320 3.68 -14.49 8.83
C LEU A 320 4.18 -15.77 8.15
N LEU A 321 5.30 -15.72 7.46
CA LEU A 321 5.79 -16.81 6.62
C LEU A 321 7.22 -17.19 7.01
N SER A 322 7.57 -18.43 6.68
CA SER A 322 8.93 -18.98 6.82
C SER A 322 9.13 -20.07 5.76
N THR A 323 10.32 -20.63 5.66
CA THR A 323 10.58 -21.81 4.83
C THR A 323 10.72 -23.04 5.70
N ASN A 324 10.23 -24.19 5.21
CA ASN A 324 10.46 -25.49 5.85
C ASN A 324 11.76 -26.12 5.32
N ALA A 325 12.11 -27.30 5.81
CA ALA A 325 13.32 -28.02 5.41
C ALA A 325 13.33 -28.42 3.92
N ALA A 326 12.17 -28.47 3.27
CA ALA A 326 12.06 -28.76 1.84
C ALA A 326 12.13 -27.49 0.97
N GLY A 327 12.19 -26.31 1.60
CA GLY A 327 12.20 -25.02 0.87
C GLY A 327 10.81 -24.50 0.54
N ASP A 328 9.75 -25.10 1.06
CA ASP A 328 8.39 -24.61 0.82
C ASP A 328 8.07 -23.44 1.75
N ILE A 329 7.26 -22.49 1.26
CA ILE A 329 6.71 -21.40 2.07
C ILE A 329 5.63 -21.97 3.00
N VAL A 330 5.75 -21.70 4.30
CA VAL A 330 4.82 -22.21 5.33
C VAL A 330 4.51 -21.09 6.34
N PRO A 331 3.40 -21.23 7.12
CA PRO A 331 3.15 -20.27 8.21
C PRO A 331 4.29 -20.24 9.22
N SER A 332 4.64 -19.04 9.67
CA SER A 332 5.66 -18.83 10.71
C SER A 332 5.16 -19.20 12.10
N GLN A 333 6.05 -19.19 13.09
CA GLN A 333 5.64 -19.36 14.50
C GLN A 333 4.74 -18.21 14.95
N TYR A 334 5.06 -16.96 14.58
CA TYR A 334 4.22 -15.80 14.90
C TYR A 334 2.78 -15.99 14.38
N ALA A 335 2.64 -16.45 13.13
CA ALA A 335 1.30 -16.66 12.53
C ALA A 335 0.49 -17.70 13.34
N ARG A 336 1.15 -18.78 13.74
CA ARG A 336 0.50 -19.83 14.56
C ARG A 336 0.09 -19.28 15.93
N ASP A 337 0.95 -18.51 16.57
CA ASP A 337 0.70 -17.97 17.92
C ASP A 337 -0.41 -16.89 17.88
N ALA A 338 -0.42 -16.01 16.87
CA ALA A 338 -1.48 -15.01 16.71
C ALA A 338 -2.84 -15.68 16.51
N ARG A 339 -2.89 -16.72 15.66
CA ARG A 339 -4.11 -17.50 15.47
C ARG A 339 -4.56 -18.20 16.77
N ALA A 340 -3.60 -18.81 17.50
CA ALA A 340 -3.89 -19.49 18.76
C ALA A 340 -4.39 -18.52 19.83
N ALA A 341 -3.94 -17.26 19.81
CA ALA A 341 -4.43 -16.20 20.70
C ALA A 341 -5.84 -15.71 20.30
N GLY A 342 -6.37 -16.15 19.15
CA GLY A 342 -7.68 -15.72 18.67
C GLY A 342 -7.69 -14.35 18.00
N LEU A 343 -6.52 -13.91 17.52
CA LEU A 343 -6.39 -12.64 16.80
C LEU A 343 -6.70 -12.84 15.30
N GLY A 344 -7.42 -11.88 14.72
CA GLY A 344 -7.48 -11.71 13.27
C GLY A 344 -6.14 -11.17 12.77
N ILE A 345 -5.80 -11.47 11.53
CA ILE A 345 -4.52 -11.04 10.94
C ILE A 345 -4.76 -10.36 9.60
N ILE A 346 -4.16 -9.19 9.40
CA ILE A 346 -4.08 -8.52 8.10
C ILE A 346 -2.58 -8.42 7.77
N ALA A 347 -2.20 -8.68 6.53
CA ALA A 347 -0.79 -8.68 6.12
C ALA A 347 -0.44 -7.45 5.28
N TRP A 348 0.75 -6.86 5.49
CA TRP A 348 1.28 -5.77 4.63
C TRP A 348 2.71 -6.07 4.22
N SER A 349 3.20 -5.70 3.04
CA SER A 349 2.42 -5.40 1.84
C SER A 349 3.13 -5.96 0.61
N LEU A 350 2.34 -6.27 -0.41
CA LEU A 350 2.87 -6.79 -1.69
C LEU A 350 3.37 -5.65 -2.58
N GLU A 351 4.31 -5.98 -3.45
CA GLU A 351 4.88 -5.17 -4.54
C GLU A 351 5.83 -4.06 -4.10
N ARG A 352 6.00 -3.81 -2.80
CA ARG A 352 6.89 -2.75 -2.30
C ARG A 352 8.38 -3.10 -2.40
N SER A 353 8.73 -4.37 -2.41
CA SER A 353 10.15 -4.78 -2.55
C SER A 353 10.71 -4.51 -3.94
N GLY A 354 9.85 -4.35 -4.94
CA GLY A 354 10.27 -4.22 -6.33
C GLY A 354 10.22 -5.57 -7.05
N LEU A 355 11.09 -5.78 -8.00
CA LEU A 355 11.10 -6.99 -8.80
C LEU A 355 11.67 -8.16 -8.00
N LEU A 356 10.88 -9.23 -7.88
CA LEU A 356 11.26 -10.43 -7.10
C LEU A 356 12.34 -11.26 -7.82
N ALA A 357 12.28 -11.31 -9.14
CA ALA A 357 13.23 -12.08 -9.95
C ALA A 357 14.66 -11.55 -9.87
N ASP A 358 14.86 -10.33 -9.41
CA ASP A 358 16.20 -9.75 -9.25
C ASP A 358 16.92 -10.27 -8.00
N GLY A 359 16.22 -11.07 -7.15
CA GLY A 359 16.77 -11.62 -5.92
C GLY A 359 17.00 -10.59 -4.81
N ASN A 360 16.47 -9.38 -4.98
CA ASN A 360 16.58 -8.31 -3.98
C ASN A 360 15.20 -8.09 -3.34
N ASN A 361 14.70 -9.12 -2.68
CA ASN A 361 13.31 -9.18 -2.22
C ASN A 361 13.05 -8.32 -0.98
N GLY A 362 14.11 -7.84 -0.35
CA GLY A 362 14.05 -6.81 0.67
C GLY A 362 13.32 -7.18 1.95
N PHE A 363 12.80 -6.15 2.60
CA PHE A 363 12.20 -6.23 3.93
C PHE A 363 11.05 -7.25 4.01
N TYR A 364 10.15 -7.23 3.03
CA TYR A 364 8.90 -8.00 3.12
C TYR A 364 9.07 -9.50 2.96
N TYR A 365 10.19 -9.94 2.36
CA TYR A 365 10.42 -11.35 2.02
C TYR A 365 11.56 -11.98 2.83
N GLN A 366 12.17 -11.25 3.74
CA GLN A 366 13.43 -11.63 4.41
C GLN A 366 13.41 -13.01 5.10
N SER A 367 12.27 -13.49 5.55
CA SER A 367 12.14 -14.76 6.29
C SER A 367 11.93 -15.98 5.38
N PHE A 368 11.65 -15.75 4.09
CA PHE A 368 11.39 -16.81 3.12
C PHE A 368 11.95 -16.47 1.73
N ASP A 369 12.89 -15.55 1.68
CA ASP A 369 13.54 -15.06 0.47
C ASP A 369 14.07 -16.20 -0.41
N SER A 370 14.66 -17.24 0.20
CA SER A 370 15.23 -18.38 -0.52
C SER A 370 14.18 -19.16 -1.34
N ALA A 371 12.89 -19.00 -1.03
CA ALA A 371 11.79 -19.67 -1.75
C ALA A 371 11.23 -18.84 -2.90
N ILE A 372 11.76 -17.62 -3.12
CA ILE A 372 11.27 -16.67 -4.14
C ILE A 372 12.23 -16.67 -5.31
N GLN A 373 11.75 -17.00 -6.51
CA GLN A 373 12.57 -17.13 -7.72
C GLN A 373 12.04 -16.30 -8.88
N THR A 374 10.73 -16.07 -8.94
CA THR A 374 10.08 -15.39 -10.06
C THR A 374 9.00 -14.43 -9.54
N GLU A 375 8.54 -13.53 -10.41
CA GLU A 375 7.41 -12.64 -10.09
C GLU A 375 6.15 -13.45 -9.77
N GLY A 376 5.99 -14.62 -10.39
CA GLY A 376 4.83 -15.50 -10.18
C GLY A 376 4.74 -16.05 -8.77
N ASP A 377 5.84 -16.05 -8.01
CA ASP A 377 5.85 -16.58 -6.64
C ASP A 377 4.97 -15.75 -5.70
N VAL A 378 4.61 -14.51 -6.06
CA VAL A 378 3.62 -13.72 -5.31
C VAL A 378 2.30 -14.49 -5.15
N MET A 379 1.94 -15.32 -6.12
CA MET A 379 0.72 -16.14 -6.04
C MET A 379 0.86 -17.28 -5.00
N ARG A 380 2.07 -17.82 -4.85
CA ARG A 380 2.36 -18.83 -3.80
C ARG A 380 2.29 -18.17 -2.41
N VAL A 381 2.85 -16.97 -2.29
CA VAL A 381 2.77 -16.17 -1.04
C VAL A 381 1.30 -15.95 -0.67
N LEU A 382 0.49 -15.48 -1.62
CA LEU A 382 -0.95 -15.26 -1.39
C LEU A 382 -1.67 -16.54 -0.98
N ASP A 383 -1.32 -17.68 -1.61
CA ASP A 383 -2.00 -18.96 -1.30
C ASP A 383 -1.73 -19.38 0.15
N VAL A 384 -0.48 -19.29 0.63
CA VAL A 384 -0.14 -19.62 2.01
C VAL A 384 -0.77 -18.63 2.99
N LEU A 385 -0.71 -17.33 2.70
CA LEU A 385 -1.35 -16.30 3.56
C LEU A 385 -2.85 -16.55 3.69
N ALA A 386 -3.52 -16.85 2.58
CA ALA A 386 -4.98 -17.01 2.57
C ALA A 386 -5.44 -18.35 3.18
N ARG A 387 -4.78 -19.47 2.84
CA ARG A 387 -5.27 -20.79 3.16
C ARG A 387 -4.72 -21.34 4.45
N ASP A 388 -3.45 -21.09 4.71
CA ASP A 388 -2.74 -21.69 5.84
C ASP A 388 -2.65 -20.74 7.02
N VAL A 389 -2.25 -19.48 6.79
CA VAL A 389 -2.27 -18.43 7.82
C VAL A 389 -3.70 -17.97 8.09
N LYS A 390 -4.54 -17.91 7.04
CA LYS A 390 -5.94 -17.48 7.10
C LYS A 390 -6.05 -15.99 7.43
N VAL A 391 -5.26 -15.17 6.74
CA VAL A 391 -5.35 -13.71 6.90
C VAL A 391 -6.71 -13.20 6.41
N MET A 392 -7.17 -12.11 7.02
CA MET A 392 -8.42 -11.43 6.65
C MET A 392 -8.28 -10.66 5.34
N GLY A 393 -7.07 -10.14 5.08
CA GLY A 393 -6.78 -9.35 3.90
C GLY A 393 -5.29 -9.10 3.76
N VAL A 394 -4.90 -8.63 2.58
CA VAL A 394 -3.51 -8.32 2.26
C VAL A 394 -3.45 -6.94 1.60
N PHE A 395 -2.60 -6.07 2.13
CA PHE A 395 -2.29 -4.78 1.52
C PHE A 395 -1.44 -4.99 0.27
N SER A 396 -1.81 -4.31 -0.79
CA SER A 396 -1.14 -4.42 -2.09
C SER A 396 -0.99 -3.04 -2.73
N ASP A 397 0.19 -2.77 -3.28
CA ASP A 397 0.45 -1.57 -4.08
C ASP A 397 -0.19 -1.67 -5.48
N TRP A 398 -0.70 -2.86 -5.84
CA TRP A 398 -1.41 -3.09 -7.10
C TRP A 398 -2.57 -4.07 -6.85
N PRO A 399 -3.70 -3.59 -6.32
CA PRO A 399 -4.81 -4.45 -5.85
C PRO A 399 -5.36 -5.45 -6.87
N ALA A 400 -5.12 -5.26 -8.16
CA ALA A 400 -5.50 -6.24 -9.18
C ALA A 400 -4.93 -7.62 -8.87
N THR A 401 -3.71 -7.70 -8.32
CA THR A 401 -3.06 -8.96 -7.94
C THR A 401 -3.87 -9.70 -6.87
N THR A 402 -4.15 -9.00 -5.76
CA THR A 402 -4.89 -9.59 -4.62
C THR A 402 -6.34 -9.86 -4.97
N THR A 403 -6.98 -8.98 -5.75
CA THR A 403 -8.36 -9.18 -6.22
C THR A 403 -8.46 -10.42 -7.10
N PHE A 404 -7.55 -10.57 -8.06
CA PHE A 404 -7.51 -11.75 -8.94
C PHE A 404 -7.41 -13.01 -8.08
N TYR A 405 -6.41 -13.07 -7.19
CA TYR A 405 -6.21 -14.24 -6.34
C TYR A 405 -7.46 -14.53 -5.50
N ALA A 406 -8.04 -13.50 -4.86
CA ALA A 406 -9.19 -13.67 -3.98
C ALA A 406 -10.40 -14.24 -4.72
N ASN A 407 -10.67 -13.77 -5.94
CA ASN A 407 -11.75 -14.31 -6.76
C ASN A 407 -11.49 -15.78 -7.11
N CYS A 408 -10.26 -16.12 -7.49
CA CYS A 408 -9.90 -17.49 -7.87
C CYS A 408 -9.91 -18.45 -6.67
N ALA A 409 -9.67 -17.94 -5.47
CA ALA A 409 -9.67 -18.72 -4.24
C ALA A 409 -11.05 -18.75 -3.56
N GLY A 410 -12.04 -17.99 -4.06
CA GLY A 410 -13.38 -17.91 -3.48
C GLY A 410 -13.44 -17.14 -2.18
N LEU A 411 -12.51 -16.21 -1.96
CA LEU A 411 -12.47 -15.38 -0.75
C LEU A 411 -13.44 -14.20 -0.86
N ARG A 412 -13.85 -13.65 0.29
CA ARG A 412 -14.72 -12.46 0.36
C ARG A 412 -13.94 -11.16 0.38
#